data_5b72a501255dc507daac72d8cfc97c4a
#
_entry.id   5b72a501255dc507daac72d8cfc97c4a
#
_cell.length_a   1.000
_cell.length_b   1.000
_cell.length_c   1.000
_cell.angle_alpha   90.00
_cell.angle_beta   90.00
_cell.angle_gamma   90.00
#
_symmetry.space_group_name_H-M   'P 1'
#
loop_
_entity.id
_entity.type
_entity.pdbx_description
1 polymer ?
#
loop_
_entity_poly.entity_id
_entity_poly.type
_entity_poly.pdbx_seq_one_letter_code
_entity_poly.pdbx_strand_id
1 'polypeptide(L)'
;VVGTSLFPRAMSLIRYRTGDMASWAEYLICECGRQVPTLENFFSRKKLLICKTGASTTLGRLDSYHRLINSLPIGTSIQFQQTKPGVLHAYIQTRIEDYSIFHDIINMLSNNFEMSFEFIENPILQPNGKRTLII
;
A
#
# COMPACT_ATOMS: atom_id res chain seq x y z
N VAL A 1 14.10 8.23 1.98
CA VAL A 1 14.59 8.98 0.81
C VAL A 1 14.38 10.47 1.02
N VAL A 2 15.38 11.27 0.73
CA VAL A 2 15.31 12.74 0.70
C VAL A 2 15.80 13.17 -0.67
N GLY A 3 14.97 13.92 -1.41
CA GLY A 3 15.26 14.32 -2.77
C GLY A 3 15.15 15.84 -2.98
N THR A 4 15.88 16.33 -3.96
CA THR A 4 15.75 17.68 -4.49
C THR A 4 15.35 17.59 -5.96
N SER A 5 14.33 18.35 -6.35
CA SER A 5 13.90 18.44 -7.74
C SER A 5 14.93 19.22 -8.56
N LEU A 6 15.51 18.58 -9.59
CA LEU A 6 16.46 19.23 -10.49
C LEU A 6 15.77 20.09 -11.56
N PHE A 7 14.54 19.76 -11.91
CA PHE A 7 13.77 20.43 -12.98
C PHE A 7 12.35 20.76 -12.50
N PRO A 8 12.19 21.67 -11.54
CA PRO A 8 10.85 22.04 -11.05
C PRO A 8 10.12 22.89 -12.08
N ARG A 9 8.93 22.46 -12.51
CA ARG A 9 8.08 23.24 -13.40
C ARG A 9 7.07 24.12 -12.63
N ALA A 10 6.52 23.62 -11.54
CA ALA A 10 5.49 24.30 -10.77
C ALA A 10 5.84 24.47 -9.29
N MET A 11 6.55 23.51 -8.70
CA MET A 11 6.95 23.53 -7.29
C MET A 11 8.37 23.01 -7.14
N SER A 12 9.21 23.78 -6.48
CA SER A 12 10.58 23.39 -6.16
C SER A 12 10.59 22.57 -4.88
N LEU A 13 10.95 21.30 -4.97
CA LEU A 13 11.15 20.44 -3.83
C LEU A 13 12.64 20.41 -3.49
N ILE A 14 13.01 21.08 -2.40
CA ILE A 14 14.40 21.14 -1.92
C ILE A 14 14.50 20.30 -0.65
N ARG A 15 15.37 19.26 -0.66
CA ARG A 15 15.55 18.31 0.45
C ARG A 15 14.24 17.75 0.98
N TYR A 16 13.30 17.48 0.07
CA TYR A 16 11.99 16.97 0.42
C TYR A 16 12.10 15.53 0.92
N ARG A 17 11.63 15.30 2.15
CA ARG A 17 11.55 13.96 2.73
C ARG A 17 10.31 13.26 2.18
N THR A 18 10.49 12.29 1.29
CA THR A 18 9.38 11.57 0.66
C THR A 18 8.64 10.65 1.64
N GLY A 19 9.32 10.20 2.69
CA GLY A 19 8.83 9.16 3.60
C GLY A 19 9.09 7.75 3.08
N ASP A 20 9.61 7.61 1.87
CA ASP A 20 9.98 6.32 1.32
C ASP A 20 11.36 5.88 1.82
N MET A 21 11.58 4.57 1.83
CA MET A 21 12.88 3.95 2.13
C MET A 21 13.42 3.28 0.87
N ALA A 22 14.73 3.29 0.71
CA ALA A 22 15.43 2.57 -0.35
C ALA A 22 16.85 2.26 0.12
N SER A 23 17.49 1.29 -0.50
CA SER A 23 18.94 1.03 -0.38
C SER A 23 19.68 1.54 -1.61
N TRP A 24 20.98 1.81 -1.46
CA TRP A 24 21.84 2.04 -2.59
C TRP A 24 22.08 0.70 -3.30
N ALA A 25 22.02 0.72 -4.63
CA ALA A 25 22.39 -0.46 -5.41
C ALA A 25 23.91 -0.71 -5.29
N GLU A 26 24.28 -1.98 -5.20
CA GLU A 26 25.69 -2.37 -5.18
C GLU A 26 26.40 -2.08 -6.51
N TYR A 27 25.65 -2.06 -7.60
CA TYR A 27 26.16 -1.84 -8.94
C TYR A 27 25.97 -0.38 -9.38
N LEU A 28 27.09 0.26 -9.74
CA LEU A 28 27.10 1.68 -10.17
C LEU A 28 26.77 1.87 -11.65
N ILE A 29 26.65 0.79 -12.43
CA ILE A 29 26.43 0.86 -13.88
C ILE A 29 25.03 0.35 -14.18
N CYS A 30 24.16 1.23 -14.65
CA CYS A 30 22.86 0.87 -15.19
C CYS A 30 23.05 0.18 -16.56
N GLU A 31 22.19 -0.79 -16.90
CA GLU A 31 22.16 -1.41 -18.25
C GLU A 31 22.02 -0.37 -19.38
N CYS A 32 21.47 0.81 -19.09
CA CYS A 32 21.39 1.93 -20.02
C CYS A 32 22.72 2.69 -20.21
N GLY A 33 23.82 2.23 -19.59
CA GLY A 33 25.16 2.83 -19.69
C GLY A 33 25.39 4.06 -18.81
N ARG A 34 24.40 4.51 -18.02
CA ARG A 34 24.58 5.66 -17.12
C ARG A 34 25.32 5.24 -15.85
N GLN A 35 26.37 6.00 -15.52
CA GLN A 35 27.15 5.85 -14.29
C GLN A 35 26.67 6.84 -13.24
N VAL A 36 25.49 6.59 -12.67
CA VAL A 36 24.93 7.42 -11.60
C VAL A 36 24.55 6.53 -10.42
N PRO A 37 24.63 7.04 -9.18
CA PRO A 37 24.16 6.31 -8.02
C PRO A 37 22.69 5.87 -8.20
N THR A 38 22.43 4.59 -8.05
CA THR A 38 21.12 3.99 -8.27
C THR A 38 20.52 3.55 -6.94
N LEU A 39 19.23 3.75 -6.78
CA LEU A 39 18.49 3.25 -5.63
C LEU A 39 17.76 1.97 -6.00
N GLU A 40 17.77 1.01 -5.08
CA GLU A 40 17.03 -0.24 -5.18
C GLU A 40 16.20 -0.49 -3.92
N ASN A 41 15.43 -1.58 -3.91
CA ASN A 41 14.62 -1.98 -2.76
C ASN A 41 13.72 -0.84 -2.24
N PHE A 42 12.98 -0.20 -3.13
CA PHE A 42 12.06 0.87 -2.76
C PHE A 42 10.92 0.34 -1.90
N PHE A 43 10.79 0.92 -0.71
CA PHE A 43 9.64 0.74 0.17
C PHE A 43 8.91 2.06 0.30
N SER A 44 7.73 2.16 -0.29
CA SER A 44 6.93 3.37 -0.15
C SER A 44 6.35 3.47 1.28
N ARG A 45 5.76 4.62 1.63
CA ARG A 45 5.15 4.94 2.95
C ARG A 45 4.13 3.90 3.47
N LYS A 46 4.04 2.75 2.86
CA LYS A 46 3.09 1.71 3.21
C LYS A 46 3.44 1.16 4.59
N LYS A 47 2.46 1.16 5.47
CA LYS A 47 2.59 0.49 6.76
C LYS A 47 2.97 -0.97 6.52
N LEU A 48 3.96 -1.45 7.25
CA LEU A 48 4.28 -2.87 7.30
C LEU A 48 3.14 -3.61 8.01
N LEU A 49 2.78 -4.75 7.45
CA LEU A 49 1.85 -5.71 8.04
C LEU A 49 2.63 -6.95 8.46
N ILE A 50 2.23 -7.56 9.54
CA ILE A 50 2.82 -8.80 10.05
C ILE A 50 1.85 -9.94 9.73
N CYS A 51 2.30 -10.90 8.91
CA CYS A 51 1.51 -12.09 8.53
C CYS A 51 1.33 -13.05 9.71
N LYS A 52 0.43 -14.03 9.58
CA LYS A 52 0.27 -15.16 10.54
C LYS A 52 1.58 -15.89 10.82
N THR A 53 2.46 -15.95 9.83
CA THR A 53 3.79 -16.58 9.95
C THR A 53 4.81 -15.75 10.72
N GLY A 54 4.46 -14.52 11.12
CA GLY A 54 5.40 -13.56 11.70
C GLY A 54 6.22 -12.78 10.68
N ALA A 55 6.14 -13.11 9.38
CA ALA A 55 6.85 -12.39 8.34
C ALA A 55 6.25 -11.00 8.12
N SER A 56 7.11 -10.01 7.92
CA SER A 56 6.68 -8.64 7.59
C SER A 56 6.46 -8.50 6.09
N THR A 57 5.37 -7.87 5.70
CA THR A 57 5.02 -7.59 4.31
C THR A 57 4.35 -6.22 4.15
N THR A 58 4.11 -5.80 2.91
CA THR A 58 3.22 -4.67 2.60
C THR A 58 2.11 -5.19 1.68
N LEU A 59 0.93 -4.57 1.72
CA LEU A 59 -0.17 -4.98 0.82
C LEU A 59 0.28 -5.03 -0.65
N GLY A 60 1.08 -4.08 -1.09
CA GLY A 60 1.56 -4.04 -2.48
C GLY A 60 2.55 -5.14 -2.88
N ARG A 61 3.07 -5.93 -1.93
CA ARG A 61 3.89 -7.13 -2.19
C ARG A 61 3.07 -8.41 -2.28
N LEU A 62 1.80 -8.35 -1.90
CA LEU A 62 0.90 -9.47 -2.02
C LEU A 62 0.32 -9.49 -3.43
N ASP A 63 0.56 -10.54 -4.20
CA ASP A 63 0.01 -10.70 -5.55
C ASP A 63 -1.51 -10.57 -5.58
N SER A 64 -2.16 -11.03 -4.51
CA SER A 64 -3.59 -10.88 -4.28
C SER A 64 -4.04 -9.42 -4.22
N TYR A 65 -3.20 -8.49 -3.74
CA TYR A 65 -3.57 -7.08 -3.61
C TYR A 65 -3.80 -6.38 -4.95
N HIS A 66 -2.95 -6.65 -5.94
CA HIS A 66 -3.11 -6.06 -7.28
C HIS A 66 -4.34 -6.58 -7.98
N ARG A 67 -4.64 -7.87 -7.83
CA ARG A 67 -5.88 -8.46 -8.36
C ARG A 67 -7.09 -7.83 -7.68
N LEU A 68 -7.03 -7.68 -6.35
CA LEU A 68 -8.05 -7.04 -5.54
C LEU A 68 -8.40 -5.63 -6.05
N ILE A 69 -7.42 -4.74 -6.13
CA ILE A 69 -7.66 -3.34 -6.51
C ILE A 69 -8.24 -3.24 -7.93
N ASN A 70 -7.78 -4.09 -8.84
CA ASN A 70 -8.25 -4.09 -10.22
C ASN A 70 -9.65 -4.70 -10.40
N SER A 71 -10.10 -5.52 -9.45
CA SER A 71 -11.43 -6.14 -9.48
C SER A 71 -12.50 -5.32 -8.74
N LEU A 72 -12.10 -4.28 -8.02
CA LEU A 72 -13.06 -3.45 -7.28
C LEU A 72 -13.98 -2.68 -8.22
N PRO A 73 -15.29 -2.75 -8.01
CA PRO A 73 -16.25 -1.96 -8.76
C PRO A 73 -16.05 -0.46 -8.55
N ILE A 74 -16.42 0.33 -9.56
CA ILE A 74 -16.37 1.79 -9.48
C ILE A 74 -17.20 2.29 -8.30
N GLY A 75 -16.62 3.21 -7.51
CA GLY A 75 -17.28 3.76 -6.32
C GLY A 75 -17.10 2.91 -5.06
N THR A 76 -16.36 1.81 -5.14
CA THR A 76 -15.99 1.01 -3.97
C THR A 76 -14.63 1.42 -3.43
N SER A 77 -14.49 1.34 -2.13
CA SER A 77 -13.23 1.57 -1.45
C SER A 77 -13.02 0.59 -0.29
N ILE A 78 -11.80 0.20 -0.10
CA ILE A 78 -11.40 -0.66 1.02
C ILE A 78 -10.31 0.04 1.82
N GLN A 79 -10.39 -0.08 3.14
CA GLN A 79 -9.35 0.31 4.08
C GLN A 79 -9.06 -0.87 4.99
N PHE A 80 -7.81 -1.03 5.41
CA PHE A 80 -7.41 -2.13 6.27
C PHE A 80 -6.85 -1.63 7.59
N GLN A 81 -7.13 -2.36 8.65
CA GLN A 81 -6.55 -2.14 9.96
C GLN A 81 -5.94 -3.44 10.47
N GLN A 82 -4.68 -3.40 10.85
CA GLN A 82 -4.06 -4.50 11.56
C GLN A 82 -4.23 -4.29 13.07
N THR A 83 -5.06 -5.10 13.71
CA THR A 83 -5.33 -5.00 15.15
C THR A 83 -4.27 -5.70 15.99
N LYS A 84 -3.72 -6.80 15.47
CA LYS A 84 -2.59 -7.55 16.04
C LYS A 84 -1.85 -8.31 14.93
N PRO A 85 -0.62 -8.78 15.15
CA PRO A 85 0.08 -9.60 14.17
C PRO A 85 -0.78 -10.76 13.67
N GLY A 86 -0.83 -10.92 12.35
CA GLY A 86 -1.59 -11.97 11.69
C GLY A 86 -3.10 -11.71 11.54
N VAL A 87 -3.65 -10.64 12.13
CA VAL A 87 -5.09 -10.32 12.04
C VAL A 87 -5.29 -9.02 11.30
N LEU A 88 -6.11 -9.04 10.25
CA LEU A 88 -6.40 -7.88 9.43
C LEU A 88 -7.90 -7.67 9.30
N HIS A 89 -8.37 -6.48 9.65
CA HIS A 89 -9.76 -6.08 9.49
C HIS A 89 -9.91 -5.20 8.26
N ALA A 90 -10.94 -5.44 7.43
CA ALA A 90 -11.26 -4.67 6.24
C ALA A 90 -12.51 -3.85 6.43
N TYR A 91 -12.42 -2.53 6.22
CA TYR A 91 -13.53 -1.61 6.15
C TYR A 91 -13.89 -1.38 4.68
N ILE A 92 -15.10 -1.72 4.29
CA ILE A 92 -15.55 -1.69 2.90
C ILE A 92 -16.64 -0.63 2.75
N GLN A 93 -16.39 0.37 1.92
CA GLN A 93 -17.37 1.32 1.49
C GLN A 93 -17.79 0.98 0.07
N THR A 94 -19.07 0.69 -0.15
CA THR A 94 -19.60 0.36 -1.47
C THR A 94 -21.07 0.76 -1.57
N ARG A 95 -21.54 1.01 -2.79
CA ARG A 95 -22.94 1.19 -3.14
C ARG A 95 -23.52 -0.03 -3.83
N ILE A 96 -22.76 -1.10 -3.93
CA ILE A 96 -23.13 -2.31 -4.64
C ILE A 96 -23.77 -3.28 -3.67
N GLU A 97 -24.90 -3.87 -4.09
CA GLU A 97 -25.64 -4.84 -3.28
C GLU A 97 -25.06 -6.27 -3.39
N ASP A 98 -24.30 -6.56 -4.45
CA ASP A 98 -23.62 -7.85 -4.60
C ASP A 98 -22.28 -7.86 -3.84
N TYR A 99 -22.30 -8.52 -2.70
CA TYR A 99 -21.15 -8.64 -1.82
C TYR A 99 -20.25 -9.84 -2.12
N SER A 100 -20.56 -10.66 -3.13
CA SER A 100 -19.81 -11.88 -3.44
C SER A 100 -18.34 -11.61 -3.78
N ILE A 101 -18.09 -10.52 -4.51
CA ILE A 101 -16.74 -10.08 -4.89
C ILE A 101 -15.83 -9.84 -3.66
N PHE A 102 -16.41 -9.41 -2.54
CA PHE A 102 -15.63 -9.15 -1.32
C PHE A 102 -15.23 -10.44 -0.61
N HIS A 103 -15.99 -11.52 -0.76
CA HIS A 103 -15.61 -12.83 -0.26
C HIS A 103 -14.36 -13.36 -0.95
N ASP A 104 -14.25 -13.19 -2.27
CA ASP A 104 -13.07 -13.61 -3.03
C ASP A 104 -11.82 -12.84 -2.58
N ILE A 105 -11.97 -11.53 -2.34
CA ILE A 105 -10.94 -10.65 -1.82
C ILE A 105 -10.44 -11.12 -0.46
N ILE A 106 -11.36 -11.39 0.46
CA ILE A 106 -11.06 -11.85 1.81
C ILE A 106 -10.37 -13.20 1.74
N ASN A 107 -10.86 -14.11 0.91
CA ASN A 107 -10.26 -15.43 0.70
C ASN A 107 -8.82 -15.32 0.18
N MET A 108 -8.55 -14.42 -0.77
CA MET A 108 -7.19 -14.20 -1.27
C MET A 108 -6.21 -13.72 -0.19
N LEU A 109 -6.64 -12.87 0.73
CA LEU A 109 -5.80 -12.38 1.82
C LEU A 109 -5.73 -13.34 3.00
N SER A 110 -6.67 -14.25 3.13
CA SER A 110 -6.76 -15.22 4.23
C SER A 110 -5.58 -16.18 4.31
N ASN A 111 -4.83 -16.37 3.22
CA ASN A 111 -3.59 -17.14 3.22
C ASN A 111 -2.54 -16.51 4.17
N ASN A 112 -2.50 -15.19 4.24
CA ASN A 112 -1.50 -14.43 4.99
C ASN A 112 -2.03 -13.89 6.32
N PHE A 113 -3.35 -13.67 6.44
CA PHE A 113 -3.99 -13.04 7.58
C PHE A 113 -5.26 -13.78 8.00
N GLU A 114 -5.59 -13.70 9.27
CA GLU A 114 -6.94 -13.93 9.75
C GLU A 114 -7.77 -12.68 9.42
N MET A 115 -8.79 -12.86 8.58
CA MET A 115 -9.55 -11.76 8.01
C MET A 115 -10.89 -11.59 8.69
N SER A 116 -11.25 -10.34 8.96
CA SER A 116 -12.62 -9.90 9.26
C SER A 116 -12.96 -8.66 8.44
N PHE A 117 -14.23 -8.37 8.27
CA PHE A 117 -14.65 -7.18 7.52
C PHE A 117 -15.98 -6.62 8.01
N GLU A 118 -16.18 -5.33 7.73
CA GLU A 118 -17.46 -4.65 7.92
C GLU A 118 -17.71 -3.65 6.79
N PHE A 119 -18.98 -3.40 6.51
CA PHE A 119 -19.41 -2.36 5.57
C PHE A 119 -19.61 -1.05 6.31
N ILE A 120 -19.06 0.02 5.75
CA ILE A 120 -19.14 1.37 6.32
C ILE A 120 -19.74 2.35 5.31
N GLU A 121 -20.49 3.33 5.79
CA GLU A 121 -21.08 4.36 4.93
C GLU A 121 -20.04 5.37 4.45
N ASN A 122 -19.12 5.77 5.31
CA ASN A 122 -18.09 6.76 5.03
C ASN A 122 -16.70 6.20 5.32
N PRO A 123 -15.69 6.58 4.53
CA PRO A 123 -14.31 6.14 4.75
C PRO A 123 -13.77 6.71 6.07
N ILE A 124 -12.91 5.95 6.72
CA ILE A 124 -12.22 6.39 7.93
C ILE A 124 -11.11 7.37 7.54
N LEU A 125 -11.19 8.58 8.05
CA LEU A 125 -10.23 9.63 7.75
C LEU A 125 -9.21 9.78 8.88
N GLN A 126 -7.97 10.09 8.52
CA GLN A 126 -6.95 10.53 9.47
C GLN A 126 -7.29 11.92 10.02
N PRO A 127 -6.70 12.36 11.15
CA PRO A 127 -6.93 13.70 11.72
C PRO A 127 -6.70 14.86 10.73
N ASN A 128 -5.86 14.65 9.71
CA ASN A 128 -5.59 15.63 8.64
C ASN A 128 -6.59 15.54 7.47
N GLY A 129 -7.68 14.80 7.59
CA GLY A 129 -8.71 14.61 6.58
C GLY A 129 -8.29 13.68 5.42
N LYS A 130 -7.08 13.12 5.46
CA LYS A 130 -6.63 12.19 4.41
C LYS A 130 -7.16 10.78 4.65
N ARG A 131 -7.60 10.17 3.57
CA ARG A 131 -7.90 8.76 3.52
C ARG A 131 -6.62 7.96 3.27
N THR A 132 -6.42 6.91 4.02
CA THR A 132 -5.32 5.96 3.83
C THR A 132 -5.86 4.57 3.61
N LEU A 133 -5.10 3.76 2.88
CA LEU A 133 -5.44 2.36 2.63
C LEU A 133 -5.27 1.51 3.90
N ILE A 134 -4.30 1.85 4.75
CA ILE A 134 -4.07 1.19 6.04
C ILE A 134 -4.24 2.25 7.12
N ILE A 135 -5.14 1.99 8.04
CA ILE A 135 -5.50 2.84 9.17
C ILE A 135 -4.57 2.56 10.35
#